data_40049da31c1f3d87302705bb21c30ff9
#
_entry.id   40049da31c1f3d87302705bb21c30ff9
#
_cell.length_a   1.000
_cell.length_b   1.000
_cell.length_c   1.000
_cell.angle_alpha   90.00
_cell.angle_beta   90.00
_cell.angle_gamma   90.00
#
_symmetry.space_group_name_H-M   'P 1'
#
loop_
_entity.id
_entity.type
_entity.pdbx_description
1 polymer ?
#
loop_
_entity_poly.entity_id
_entity_poly.type
_entity_poly.pdbx_seq_one_letter_code
_entity_poly.pdbx_strand_id
1 'polypeptide(L)'
;SLAHLTTIRNDAATDHSAKTALITGTDADGNAQTETQALPGASLTTTGSKYFKTISSIVPSATIGADTMDLGWSAVAVSQTVPLNYRANPFSCSLGVIVTGTINYTVQHTFQDIYLAFPSTLKWYSQMTLVTATADDDSNYAFPVRGTRLLINSVTAGATIKYIINQGWF
;
A
#
# COMPACT_ATOMS: atom_id res chain seq x y z
N SER A 1 1.63 2.86 10.95
CA SER A 1 2.53 2.03 10.14
C SER A 1 1.97 1.89 8.73
N LEU A 2 2.84 1.67 7.75
CA LEU A 2 2.47 1.42 6.35
C LEU A 2 2.06 -0.04 6.16
N ALA A 3 1.28 -0.31 5.13
CA ALA A 3 1.06 -1.64 4.59
C ALA A 3 1.90 -1.80 3.31
N HIS A 4 2.54 -2.95 3.14
CA HIS A 4 3.49 -3.23 2.07
C HIS A 4 3.00 -4.38 1.19
N LEU A 5 3.47 -4.42 -0.05
CA LEU A 5 3.37 -5.63 -0.85
C LEU A 5 4.30 -6.70 -0.26
N THR A 6 3.85 -7.94 -0.25
CA THR A 6 4.67 -9.09 0.19
C THR A 6 5.66 -9.50 -0.89
N THR A 7 6.83 -9.95 -0.49
CA THR A 7 7.77 -10.61 -1.39
C THR A 7 8.07 -12.01 -0.86
N ILE A 8 8.12 -12.99 -1.76
CA ILE A 8 8.58 -14.35 -1.45
C ILE A 8 9.81 -14.62 -2.31
N ARG A 9 10.94 -14.96 -1.66
CA ARG A 9 12.19 -15.29 -2.32
C ARG A 9 12.50 -16.77 -2.12
N ASN A 10 12.86 -17.43 -3.19
CA ASN A 10 13.37 -18.80 -3.21
C ASN A 10 14.87 -18.77 -3.45
N ASP A 11 15.66 -19.21 -2.47
CA ASP A 11 17.12 -19.32 -2.60
C ASP A 11 17.57 -20.70 -3.12
N ALA A 12 16.65 -21.66 -3.21
CA ALA A 12 16.91 -23.00 -3.70
C ALA A 12 16.98 -23.07 -5.23
N ALA A 13 17.63 -24.10 -5.74
CA ALA A 13 17.70 -24.39 -7.18
C ALA A 13 16.41 -25.06 -7.72
N THR A 14 15.49 -25.47 -6.84
CA THR A 14 14.25 -26.11 -7.22
C THR A 14 13.21 -25.04 -7.65
N ASP A 15 12.55 -25.26 -8.77
CA ASP A 15 11.48 -24.41 -9.25
C ASP A 15 10.15 -24.73 -8.54
N HIS A 16 9.55 -23.75 -7.91
CA HIS A 16 8.25 -23.84 -7.25
C HIS A 16 7.15 -22.99 -7.91
N SER A 17 7.39 -22.44 -9.10
CA SER A 17 6.49 -21.51 -9.80
C SER A 17 5.10 -22.10 -10.15
N ALA A 18 4.99 -23.44 -10.18
CA ALA A 18 3.70 -24.12 -10.34
C ALA A 18 2.86 -24.18 -9.05
N LYS A 19 3.38 -23.71 -7.92
CA LYS A 19 2.72 -23.70 -6.61
C LYS A 19 2.35 -22.27 -6.22
N THR A 20 1.46 -22.14 -5.24
CA THR A 20 1.04 -20.86 -4.68
C THR A 20 1.13 -20.89 -3.16
N ALA A 21 1.10 -19.73 -2.53
CA ALA A 21 0.91 -19.58 -1.10
C ALA A 21 -0.33 -18.73 -0.83
N LEU A 22 -1.17 -19.17 0.09
CA LEU A 22 -2.25 -18.36 0.64
C LEU A 22 -1.69 -17.53 1.80
N ILE A 23 -1.67 -16.21 1.63
CA ILE A 23 -1.25 -15.24 2.64
C ILE A 23 -2.50 -14.68 3.29
N THR A 24 -2.56 -14.70 4.62
CA THR A 24 -3.66 -14.14 5.41
C THR A 24 -3.12 -13.07 6.34
N GLY A 25 -3.84 -11.96 6.48
CA GLY A 25 -3.41 -10.84 7.32
C GLY A 25 -4.41 -9.69 7.31
N THR A 26 -3.91 -8.48 7.58
CA THR A 26 -4.72 -7.27 7.52
C THR A 26 -4.16 -6.27 6.52
N ASP A 27 -5.05 -5.47 5.92
CA ASP A 27 -4.69 -4.34 5.07
C ASP A 27 -4.23 -3.11 5.87
N ALA A 28 -4.00 -1.98 5.19
CA ALA A 28 -3.56 -0.72 5.80
C ALA A 28 -4.56 -0.18 6.84
N ASP A 29 -5.85 -0.44 6.66
CA ASP A 29 -6.95 0.05 7.51
C ASP A 29 -7.32 -0.95 8.62
N GLY A 30 -6.65 -2.13 8.66
CA GLY A 30 -6.85 -3.16 9.67
C GLY A 30 -7.91 -4.20 9.32
N ASN A 31 -8.48 -4.16 8.10
CA ASN A 31 -9.45 -5.15 7.66
C ASN A 31 -8.76 -6.46 7.28
N ALA A 32 -9.40 -7.58 7.62
CA ALA A 32 -8.90 -8.89 7.23
C ALA A 32 -8.87 -9.04 5.71
N GLN A 33 -7.76 -9.56 5.20
CA GLN A 33 -7.62 -9.88 3.78
C GLN A 33 -6.78 -11.13 3.55
N THR A 34 -6.95 -11.71 2.36
CA THR A 34 -6.16 -12.83 1.88
C THR A 34 -5.65 -12.56 0.47
N GLU A 35 -4.52 -13.15 0.13
CA GLU A 35 -3.97 -13.15 -1.21
C GLU A 35 -3.40 -14.54 -1.53
N THR A 36 -3.66 -15.02 -2.74
CA THR A 36 -2.97 -16.20 -3.28
C THR A 36 -1.84 -15.69 -4.17
N GLN A 37 -0.61 -15.84 -3.72
CA GLN A 37 0.60 -15.42 -4.42
C GLN A 37 1.30 -16.63 -5.04
N ALA A 38 1.75 -16.53 -6.29
CA ALA A 38 2.58 -17.56 -6.90
C ALA A 38 3.91 -17.68 -6.15
N LEU A 39 4.35 -18.92 -5.91
CA LEU A 39 5.70 -19.15 -5.38
C LEU A 39 6.74 -18.89 -6.47
N PRO A 40 7.95 -18.46 -6.10
CA PRO A 40 8.99 -18.15 -7.08
C PRO A 40 9.62 -19.41 -7.70
N GLY A 41 10.12 -19.26 -8.91
CA GLY A 41 11.04 -20.22 -9.53
C GLY A 41 12.39 -20.28 -8.82
N ALA A 42 13.29 -21.11 -9.34
CA ALA A 42 14.63 -21.28 -8.78
C ALA A 42 15.39 -19.96 -8.70
N SER A 43 15.90 -19.63 -7.51
CA SER A 43 16.68 -18.41 -7.23
C SER A 43 15.98 -17.09 -7.60
N LEU A 44 14.63 -17.07 -7.62
CA LEU A 44 13.82 -15.90 -7.99
C LEU A 44 13.03 -15.34 -6.79
N THR A 45 12.46 -14.17 -7.02
CA THR A 45 11.55 -13.50 -6.07
C THR A 45 10.23 -13.18 -6.78
N THR A 46 9.11 -13.44 -6.11
CA THR A 46 7.79 -12.96 -6.54
C THR A 46 7.30 -11.86 -5.60
N THR A 47 6.47 -10.95 -6.13
CA THR A 47 5.86 -9.87 -5.36
C THR A 47 4.34 -10.00 -5.45
N GLY A 48 3.67 -9.83 -4.30
CA GLY A 48 2.22 -9.83 -4.21
C GLY A 48 1.60 -8.58 -4.82
N SER A 49 0.28 -8.55 -4.88
CA SER A 49 -0.52 -7.46 -5.43
C SER A 49 -1.32 -6.70 -4.37
N LYS A 50 -1.48 -7.28 -3.17
CA LYS A 50 -2.19 -6.66 -2.05
C LYS A 50 -1.23 -6.12 -0.99
N TYR A 51 -1.61 -5.00 -0.39
CA TYR A 51 -0.83 -4.36 0.66
C TYR A 51 -1.21 -4.92 2.02
N PHE A 52 -0.27 -5.55 2.71
CA PHE A 52 -0.45 -6.09 4.06
C PHE A 52 0.24 -5.22 5.11
N LYS A 53 -0.49 -4.89 6.17
CA LYS A 53 0.05 -4.26 7.38
C LYS A 53 0.55 -5.32 8.36
N THR A 54 -0.17 -6.43 8.45
CA THR A 54 0.22 -7.59 9.24
C THR A 54 0.00 -8.87 8.44
N ILE A 55 0.82 -9.89 8.70
CA ILE A 55 0.61 -11.24 8.19
C ILE A 55 0.41 -12.15 9.40
N SER A 56 -0.68 -12.92 9.39
CA SER A 56 -1.02 -13.88 10.43
C SER A 56 -0.68 -15.32 10.04
N SER A 57 -0.75 -15.65 8.75
CA SER A 57 -0.36 -16.97 8.26
C SER A 57 0.02 -16.96 6.78
N ILE A 58 0.84 -17.95 6.41
CA ILE A 58 1.22 -18.26 5.02
C ILE A 58 1.14 -19.76 4.88
N VAL A 59 0.33 -20.22 3.94
CA VAL A 59 0.09 -21.66 3.71
C VAL A 59 0.38 -21.98 2.25
N PRO A 60 1.45 -22.75 1.96
CA PRO A 60 1.71 -23.22 0.61
C PRO A 60 0.62 -24.20 0.12
N SER A 61 0.30 -24.14 -1.17
CA SER A 61 -0.69 -25.05 -1.80
C SER A 61 -0.23 -26.52 -1.87
N ALA A 62 1.10 -26.73 -1.80
CA ALA A 62 1.72 -28.05 -1.78
C ALA A 62 3.06 -27.98 -1.07
N THR A 63 3.59 -29.13 -0.64
CA THR A 63 4.91 -29.20 0.00
C THR A 63 6.00 -28.61 -0.89
N ILE A 64 6.92 -27.86 -0.28
CA ILE A 64 8.15 -27.34 -0.92
C ILE A 64 9.37 -28.23 -0.65
N GLY A 65 9.14 -29.39 -0.01
CA GLY A 65 10.22 -30.34 0.34
C GLY A 65 11.11 -29.82 1.47
N ALA A 66 12.41 -29.92 1.31
CA ALA A 66 13.41 -29.42 2.25
C ALA A 66 13.84 -27.97 1.96
N ASP A 67 13.27 -27.35 0.91
CA ASP A 67 13.62 -25.98 0.54
C ASP A 67 13.03 -24.97 1.53
N THR A 68 13.72 -23.84 1.68
CA THR A 68 13.28 -22.72 2.48
C THR A 68 12.96 -21.52 1.59
N MET A 69 12.01 -20.71 2.02
CA MET A 69 11.66 -19.47 1.34
C MET A 69 11.65 -18.31 2.32
N ASP A 70 12.24 -17.19 1.90
CA ASP A 70 12.21 -15.96 2.68
C ASP A 70 10.96 -15.15 2.36
N LEU A 71 10.26 -14.73 3.41
CA LEU A 71 9.19 -13.76 3.31
C LEU A 71 9.73 -12.37 3.65
N GLY A 72 9.47 -11.42 2.78
CA GLY A 72 9.88 -10.02 2.95
C GLY A 72 8.80 -9.02 2.59
N TRP A 73 9.15 -7.75 2.71
CA TRP A 73 8.34 -6.61 2.34
C TRP A 73 8.96 -5.88 1.15
N SER A 74 8.12 -5.51 0.19
CA SER A 74 8.52 -4.59 -0.88
C SER A 74 8.71 -3.16 -0.33
N ALA A 75 9.53 -2.36 -1.00
CA ALA A 75 9.61 -0.92 -0.73
C ALA A 75 8.30 -0.18 -1.07
N VAL A 76 7.47 -0.75 -1.93
CA VAL A 76 6.15 -0.19 -2.29
C VAL A 76 5.18 -0.40 -1.14
N ALA A 77 4.55 0.71 -0.70
CA ALA A 77 3.68 0.69 0.47
C ALA A 77 2.56 1.71 0.38
N VAL A 78 1.50 1.51 1.16
CA VAL A 78 0.43 2.49 1.32
C VAL A 78 0.20 2.84 2.78
N SER A 79 -0.18 4.09 3.02
CA SER A 79 -0.65 4.52 4.33
C SER A 79 -2.08 4.03 4.58
N GLN A 80 -2.50 4.13 5.84
CA GLN A 80 -3.90 4.06 6.21
C GLN A 80 -4.71 5.11 5.44
N THR A 81 -5.98 4.80 5.16
CA THR A 81 -6.94 5.73 4.57
C THR A 81 -7.31 6.81 5.58
N VAL A 82 -7.20 8.08 5.18
CA VAL A 82 -7.67 9.21 5.96
C VAL A 82 -9.04 9.63 5.43
N PRO A 83 -10.11 9.46 6.22
CA PRO A 83 -11.44 9.92 5.82
C PRO A 83 -11.51 11.45 5.78
N LEU A 84 -12.21 11.99 4.81
CA LEU A 84 -12.46 13.42 4.67
C LEU A 84 -13.95 13.74 4.84
N ASN A 85 -14.24 14.92 5.40
CA ASN A 85 -15.63 15.40 5.51
C ASN A 85 -16.11 15.90 4.14
N TYR A 86 -16.49 14.98 3.26
CA TYR A 86 -16.99 15.28 1.91
C TYR A 86 -18.32 16.07 1.89
N ARG A 87 -19.00 16.21 3.04
CA ARG A 87 -20.23 16.97 3.18
C ARG A 87 -20.01 18.43 3.57
N ALA A 88 -18.76 18.84 3.83
CA ALA A 88 -18.45 20.25 4.10
C ALA A 88 -18.86 21.14 2.93
N ASN A 89 -19.45 22.30 3.22
CA ASN A 89 -19.85 23.27 2.20
C ASN A 89 -19.47 24.69 2.68
N PRO A 90 -18.53 25.37 2.00
CA PRO A 90 -17.74 24.88 0.87
C PRO A 90 -16.76 23.76 1.26
N PHE A 91 -16.55 22.81 0.34
CA PHE A 91 -15.52 21.79 0.53
C PHE A 91 -14.14 22.37 0.19
N SER A 92 -13.21 22.26 1.12
CA SER A 92 -11.79 22.60 0.89
C SER A 92 -10.92 21.72 1.77
N CYS A 93 -9.85 21.18 1.19
CA CYS A 93 -8.89 20.35 1.90
C CYS A 93 -7.49 20.65 1.36
N SER A 94 -6.59 21.13 2.22
CA SER A 94 -5.18 21.34 1.86
C SER A 94 -4.36 20.11 2.21
N LEU A 95 -3.42 19.79 1.35
CA LEU A 95 -2.50 18.66 1.46
C LEU A 95 -1.07 19.19 1.50
N GLY A 96 -0.24 18.65 2.37
CA GLY A 96 1.19 18.92 2.39
C GLY A 96 1.98 17.64 2.61
N VAL A 97 3.10 17.50 1.92
CA VAL A 97 4.02 16.38 2.08
C VAL A 97 5.41 16.93 2.35
N ILE A 98 6.05 16.43 3.40
CA ILE A 98 7.43 16.75 3.74
C ILE A 98 8.23 15.46 3.72
N VAL A 99 9.34 15.45 2.98
CA VAL A 99 10.22 14.28 2.83
C VAL A 99 11.62 14.57 3.35
N THR A 100 12.26 13.54 3.88
CA THR A 100 13.68 13.57 4.24
C THR A 100 14.33 12.31 3.69
N GLY A 101 15.45 12.47 2.99
CA GLY A 101 16.10 11.38 2.26
C GLY A 101 15.49 11.17 0.87
N THR A 102 15.75 10.02 0.26
CA THR A 102 15.27 9.71 -1.09
C THR A 102 13.99 8.86 -1.01
N ILE A 103 12.90 9.42 -1.47
CA ILE A 103 11.58 8.77 -1.50
C ILE A 103 10.84 9.21 -2.76
N ASN A 104 10.09 8.29 -3.36
CA ASN A 104 9.13 8.60 -4.41
C ASN A 104 7.74 8.25 -3.92
N TYR A 105 6.80 9.19 -4.00
CA TYR A 105 5.45 9.02 -3.48
C TYR A 105 4.39 9.56 -4.42
N THR A 106 3.15 9.10 -4.19
CA THR A 106 1.94 9.59 -4.86
C THR A 106 0.85 9.76 -3.82
N VAL A 107 0.19 10.91 -3.80
CA VAL A 107 -1.04 11.08 -3.01
C VAL A 107 -2.22 10.55 -3.82
N GLN A 108 -3.04 9.71 -3.21
CA GLN A 108 -4.21 9.11 -3.84
C GLN A 108 -5.49 9.51 -3.10
N HIS A 109 -6.60 9.57 -3.84
CA HIS A 109 -7.93 9.82 -3.28
C HIS A 109 -8.97 8.87 -3.86
N THR A 110 -10.12 8.77 -3.18
CA THR A 110 -11.27 7.99 -3.63
C THR A 110 -12.57 8.78 -3.46
N PHE A 111 -13.50 8.56 -4.40
CA PHE A 111 -14.89 9.05 -4.33
C PHE A 111 -15.85 8.02 -3.77
N GLN A 112 -15.40 6.76 -3.63
CA GLN A 112 -16.21 5.67 -3.14
C GLN A 112 -16.35 5.72 -1.62
N ASP A 113 -17.40 5.09 -1.10
CA ASP A 113 -17.64 5.04 0.34
C ASP A 113 -16.64 4.11 1.02
N ILE A 114 -15.74 4.70 1.80
CA ILE A 114 -14.67 4.00 2.50
C ILE A 114 -15.18 3.14 3.68
N TYR A 115 -16.44 3.34 4.11
CA TYR A 115 -17.05 2.58 5.20
C TYR A 115 -17.90 1.40 4.72
N LEU A 116 -18.37 1.43 3.46
CA LEU A 116 -19.21 0.38 2.88
C LEU A 116 -18.43 -0.56 1.96
N ALA A 117 -17.33 -0.12 1.40
CA ALA A 117 -16.49 -0.93 0.51
C ALA A 117 -15.20 -1.37 1.22
N PHE A 118 -14.78 -2.60 0.96
CA PHE A 118 -13.46 -3.05 1.43
C PHE A 118 -12.36 -2.25 0.74
N PRO A 119 -11.35 -1.75 1.47
CA PRO A 119 -10.26 -0.95 0.92
C PRO A 119 -9.56 -1.58 -0.29
N SER A 120 -9.49 -2.90 -0.34
CA SER A 120 -8.91 -3.65 -1.48
C SER A 120 -9.74 -3.56 -2.77
N THR A 121 -11.01 -3.14 -2.69
CA THR A 121 -11.92 -2.98 -3.85
C THR A 121 -12.13 -1.52 -4.24
N LEU A 122 -11.64 -0.58 -3.43
CA LEU A 122 -11.78 0.85 -3.72
C LEU A 122 -10.97 1.25 -4.94
N LYS A 123 -11.58 2.06 -5.79
CA LYS A 123 -10.87 2.72 -6.90
C LYS A 123 -10.14 3.94 -6.36
N TRP A 124 -8.83 3.95 -6.52
CA TRP A 124 -7.95 5.05 -6.15
C TRP A 124 -7.53 5.84 -7.37
N TYR A 125 -7.54 7.16 -7.25
CA TYR A 125 -7.11 8.11 -8.25
C TYR A 125 -5.93 8.89 -7.71
N SER A 126 -4.93 9.16 -8.54
CA SER A 126 -3.79 9.99 -8.16
C SER A 126 -4.20 11.47 -8.13
N GLN A 127 -3.73 12.20 -7.12
CA GLN A 127 -3.81 13.65 -7.09
C GLN A 127 -2.81 14.20 -8.13
N MET A 128 -3.28 15.03 -9.07
CA MET A 128 -2.56 15.34 -10.32
C MET A 128 -1.19 15.99 -10.12
N THR A 129 -1.00 16.79 -9.07
CA THR A 129 0.27 17.47 -8.80
C THR A 129 1.21 16.65 -7.89
N LEU A 130 0.67 15.67 -7.15
CA LEU A 130 1.41 14.83 -6.21
C LEU A 130 1.54 13.38 -6.72
N VAL A 131 1.92 13.23 -7.98
CA VAL A 131 2.16 11.92 -8.64
C VAL A 131 3.65 11.72 -8.82
N THR A 132 4.19 10.61 -8.30
CA THR A 132 5.63 10.27 -8.38
C THR A 132 6.55 11.40 -7.91
N ALA A 133 6.09 12.20 -6.95
CA ALA A 133 6.85 13.30 -6.37
C ALA A 133 8.02 12.78 -5.52
N THR A 134 9.11 13.54 -5.45
CA THR A 134 10.34 13.15 -4.76
C THR A 134 10.86 14.21 -3.79
N ALA A 135 10.18 15.35 -3.69
CA ALA A 135 10.53 16.47 -2.81
C ALA A 135 9.31 16.88 -1.98
N ASP A 136 9.52 17.83 -1.07
CA ASP A 136 8.44 18.52 -0.38
C ASP A 136 7.52 19.17 -1.40
N ASP A 137 6.21 19.00 -1.19
CA ASP A 137 5.23 19.56 -2.11
C ASP A 137 3.87 19.75 -1.42
N ASP A 138 3.02 20.59 -1.99
CA ASP A 138 1.67 20.83 -1.49
C ASP A 138 0.62 20.82 -2.60
N SER A 139 -0.63 20.65 -2.20
CA SER A 139 -1.77 20.64 -3.11
C SER A 139 -3.09 20.85 -2.35
N ASN A 140 -4.18 20.77 -3.07
CA ASN A 140 -5.50 20.83 -2.47
C ASN A 140 -6.53 20.00 -3.21
N TYR A 141 -7.68 19.77 -2.55
CA TYR A 141 -8.93 19.34 -3.15
C TYR A 141 -9.96 20.47 -3.03
N ALA A 142 -10.39 21.02 -4.18
CA ALA A 142 -11.47 21.99 -4.27
C ALA A 142 -12.84 21.32 -4.56
N PHE A 143 -12.86 20.00 -4.59
CA PHE A 143 -14.06 19.18 -4.85
C PHE A 143 -14.16 18.05 -3.80
N PRO A 144 -15.37 17.59 -3.47
CA PRO A 144 -15.56 16.58 -2.45
C PRO A 144 -14.91 15.26 -2.81
N VAL A 145 -14.01 14.76 -1.94
CA VAL A 145 -13.45 13.41 -1.95
C VAL A 145 -13.74 12.74 -0.61
N ARG A 146 -13.94 11.43 -0.60
CA ARG A 146 -14.32 10.69 0.61
C ARG A 146 -13.15 10.26 1.46
N GLY A 147 -12.01 10.03 0.84
CA GLY A 147 -10.79 9.64 1.56
C GLY A 147 -9.54 9.87 0.72
N THR A 148 -8.42 9.98 1.41
CA THR A 148 -7.10 10.13 0.82
C THR A 148 -6.10 9.22 1.50
N ARG A 149 -5.05 8.84 0.79
CA ARG A 149 -3.94 8.05 1.32
C ARG A 149 -2.63 8.39 0.59
N LEU A 150 -1.53 7.98 1.19
CA LEU A 150 -0.21 8.07 0.59
C LEU A 150 0.19 6.71 0.00
N LEU A 151 0.66 6.70 -1.24
CA LEU A 151 1.33 5.56 -1.87
C LEU A 151 2.82 5.87 -1.94
N ILE A 152 3.65 5.02 -1.36
CA ILE A 152 5.10 5.04 -1.51
C ILE A 152 5.46 4.16 -2.70
N ASN A 153 6.07 4.74 -3.73
CA ASN A 153 6.50 4.02 -4.93
C ASN A 153 7.90 3.42 -4.74
N SER A 154 8.78 4.15 -4.06
CA SER A 154 10.10 3.67 -3.66
C SER A 154 10.64 4.47 -2.48
N VAL A 155 11.53 3.89 -1.69
CA VAL A 155 12.15 4.52 -0.53
C VAL A 155 13.53 3.95 -0.28
N THR A 156 14.49 4.80 0.10
CA THR A 156 15.79 4.37 0.61
C THR A 156 15.76 4.21 2.12
N ALA A 157 16.65 3.38 2.66
CA ALA A 157 16.74 3.19 4.10
C ALA A 157 17.00 4.52 4.83
N GLY A 158 16.27 4.75 5.92
CA GLY A 158 16.34 5.97 6.73
C GLY A 158 15.55 7.17 6.20
N ALA A 159 14.96 7.09 5.01
CA ALA A 159 14.09 8.16 4.53
C ALA A 159 12.78 8.22 5.33
N THR A 160 12.26 9.42 5.51
CA THR A 160 11.00 9.67 6.22
C THR A 160 10.07 10.52 5.39
N ILE A 161 8.76 10.33 5.59
CA ILE A 161 7.72 11.12 4.95
C ILE A 161 6.66 11.52 5.97
N LYS A 162 6.25 12.77 5.92
CA LYS A 162 5.15 13.33 6.72
C LYS A 162 4.05 13.80 5.78
N TYR A 163 2.86 13.25 5.93
CA TYR A 163 1.67 13.64 5.19
C TYR A 163 0.76 14.47 6.08
N ILE A 164 0.44 15.69 5.66
CA ILE A 164 -0.34 16.69 6.39
C ILE A 164 -1.63 16.94 5.63
N ILE A 165 -2.74 16.90 6.35
CA ILE A 165 -4.07 17.14 5.81
C ILE A 165 -4.74 18.17 6.70
N ASN A 166 -5.15 19.30 6.10
CA ASN A 166 -5.92 20.33 6.77
C ASN A 166 -7.27 20.48 6.06
N GLN A 167 -8.33 20.20 6.79
CA GLN A 167 -9.69 20.40 6.31
C GLN A 167 -10.43 21.36 7.27
N GLY A 168 -11.00 22.42 6.71
CA GLY A 168 -11.80 23.36 7.49
C GLY A 168 -13.08 22.72 8.02
N TRP A 169 -13.46 23.10 9.22
CA TRP A 169 -14.76 22.80 9.83
C TRP A 169 -15.59 24.08 9.76
N PHE A 170 -16.69 24.04 9.04
CA PHE A 170 -17.71 25.12 9.05
C PHE A 170 -19.06 24.53 9.40
#